data_f0e2cdf485997bd8c4930c3ef4d5f644
#
_entry.id   f0e2cdf485997bd8c4930c3ef4d5f644
#
_cell.length_a   1.000
_cell.length_b   1.000
_cell.length_c   1.000
_cell.angle_alpha   90.00
_cell.angle_beta   90.00
_cell.angle_gamma   90.00
#
_symmetry.space_group_name_H-M   'P 1'
#
loop_
_entity.id
_entity.type
_entity.pdbx_description
1 polymer ?
#
loop_
_entity_poly.entity_id
_entity_poly.type
_entity_poly.pdbx_seq_one_letter_code
_entity_poly.pdbx_strand_id
1 'polypeptide(L)'
;EILYVESGDEFREFLKSASYSSKLPKEVNTKGELQPAFLAIWVWADYLTKNLNDKKHLILDGTPRKLNEAHVLDGAFSFYKRSNVNVIYINVSEDWATNRLKDRQRSDDTDAGIKKRLDWFDTETIEAIDFYKNNSNYNFFDINGEQSIEEVHNQIVQNLEK
;
A
#
# COMPACT_ATOMS: atom_id res chain seq x y z
N GLU A 1 6.03 18.58 -9.35
CA GLU A 1 6.84 17.77 -8.44
C GLU A 1 5.99 16.63 -7.88
N ILE A 2 6.57 15.43 -7.73
CA ILE A 2 5.89 14.24 -7.20
C ILE A 2 6.45 13.93 -5.81
N LEU A 3 5.56 13.71 -4.84
CA LEU A 3 5.87 13.09 -3.56
C LEU A 3 5.48 11.60 -3.67
N TYR A 4 6.48 10.72 -3.71
CA TYR A 4 6.29 9.28 -3.68
C TYR A 4 6.47 8.76 -2.26
N VAL A 5 5.51 7.99 -1.78
CA VAL A 5 5.49 7.43 -0.43
C VAL A 5 5.35 5.92 -0.53
N GLU A 6 6.43 5.20 -0.30
CA GLU A 6 6.41 3.75 -0.12
C GLU A 6 6.31 3.44 1.38
N SER A 7 5.14 3.00 1.83
CA SER A 7 4.88 2.76 3.26
C SER A 7 5.84 1.74 3.88
N GLY A 8 6.31 0.78 3.09
CA GLY A 8 7.28 -0.22 3.54
C GLY A 8 8.66 0.38 3.82
N ASP A 9 9.12 1.33 3.02
CA ASP A 9 10.40 2.01 3.22
C ASP A 9 10.36 2.91 4.45
N GLU A 10 9.32 3.71 4.58
CA GLU A 10 9.12 4.57 5.75
C GLU A 10 9.06 3.74 7.05
N PHE A 11 8.40 2.58 6.99
CA PHE A 11 8.34 1.68 8.12
C PHE A 11 9.72 1.08 8.45
N ARG A 12 10.53 0.72 7.46
CA ARG A 12 11.90 0.23 7.65
C ARG A 12 12.80 1.30 8.28
N GLU A 13 12.65 2.56 7.89
CA GLU A 13 13.36 3.68 8.54
C GLU A 13 12.96 3.84 10.01
N PHE A 14 11.66 3.79 10.30
CA PHE A 14 11.18 3.82 11.69
C PHE A 14 11.78 2.70 12.54
N LEU A 15 11.91 1.49 12.01
CA LEU A 15 12.49 0.34 12.72
C LEU A 15 13.98 0.52 13.07
N LYS A 16 14.71 1.40 12.38
CA LYS A 16 16.12 1.71 12.69
C LYS A 16 16.24 2.55 13.95
N SER A 17 15.20 3.22 14.39
CA SER A 17 15.21 4.01 15.62
C SER A 17 15.41 3.11 16.86
N ALA A 18 15.99 3.65 17.92
CA ALA A 18 16.20 2.93 19.18
C ALA A 18 15.06 3.12 20.18
N SER A 19 13.91 3.62 19.73
CA SER A 19 12.76 3.90 20.58
C SER A 19 12.09 2.62 21.10
N TYR A 20 11.35 2.74 22.19
CA TYR A 20 10.49 1.64 22.66
C TYR A 20 9.52 1.19 21.59
N SER A 21 8.88 2.13 20.89
CA SER A 21 7.89 1.87 19.85
C SER A 21 8.47 1.17 18.60
N SER A 22 9.78 1.31 18.31
CA SER A 22 10.41 0.62 17.19
C SER A 22 10.84 -0.82 17.49
N LYS A 23 10.90 -1.19 18.76
CA LYS A 23 11.26 -2.56 19.17
C LYS A 23 10.09 -3.52 19.00
N LEU A 24 8.88 -3.11 19.38
CA LEU A 24 7.67 -3.95 19.35
C LEU A 24 7.30 -4.45 17.94
N PRO A 25 7.35 -3.62 16.88
CA PRO A 25 7.07 -4.08 15.53
C PRO A 25 8.01 -5.15 15.01
N LYS A 26 9.25 -5.20 15.52
CA LYS A 26 10.20 -6.28 15.16
C LYS A 26 9.71 -7.64 15.63
N GLU A 27 9.09 -7.70 16.81
CA GLU A 27 8.49 -8.92 17.34
C GLU A 27 7.28 -9.34 16.51
N VAL A 28 6.44 -8.39 16.09
CA VAL A 28 5.30 -8.62 15.19
C VAL A 28 5.77 -9.18 13.85
N ASN A 29 6.80 -8.57 13.26
CA ASN A 29 7.39 -9.05 12.00
C ASN A 29 7.97 -10.48 12.15
N THR A 30 8.64 -10.77 13.27
CA THR A 30 9.19 -12.11 13.53
C THR A 30 8.09 -13.18 13.58
N LYS A 31 6.91 -12.82 14.07
CA LYS A 31 5.73 -13.71 14.07
C LYS A 31 5.03 -13.74 12.70
N GLY A 32 5.51 -12.95 11.75
CA GLY A 32 4.89 -12.78 10.44
C GLY A 32 3.48 -12.19 10.52
N GLU A 33 3.17 -11.33 11.46
CA GLU A 33 1.87 -10.67 11.65
C GLU A 33 1.84 -9.31 10.97
N LEU A 34 0.63 -8.84 10.59
CA LEU A 34 0.46 -7.47 10.13
C LEU A 34 0.67 -6.49 11.29
N GLN A 35 1.31 -5.39 10.99
CA GLN A 35 1.45 -4.32 11.95
C GLN A 35 0.09 -3.77 12.39
N PRO A 36 -0.03 -3.30 13.65
CA PRO A 36 -1.24 -2.62 14.09
C PRO A 36 -1.54 -1.42 13.19
N ALA A 37 -2.81 -1.26 12.82
CA ALA A 37 -3.23 -0.21 11.90
C ALA A 37 -2.82 1.20 12.34
N PHE A 38 -2.87 1.50 13.66
CA PHE A 38 -2.45 2.81 14.16
C PHE A 38 -1.00 3.15 13.79
N LEU A 39 -0.12 2.14 13.80
CA LEU A 39 1.30 2.32 13.50
C LEU A 39 1.53 2.49 12.00
N ALA A 40 0.84 1.70 11.17
CA ALA A 40 0.85 1.86 9.73
C ALA A 40 0.36 3.26 9.33
N ILE A 41 -0.77 3.70 9.90
CA ILE A 41 -1.33 5.03 9.67
C ILE A 41 -0.35 6.12 10.11
N TRP A 42 0.21 6.00 11.32
CA TRP A 42 1.15 6.99 11.83
C TRP A 42 2.35 7.17 10.90
N VAL A 43 2.92 6.09 10.39
CA VAL A 43 4.12 6.13 9.52
C VAL A 43 3.86 6.99 8.27
N TRP A 44 2.82 6.70 7.50
CA TRP A 44 2.57 7.48 6.29
C TRP A 44 1.99 8.87 6.61
N ALA A 45 1.20 9.03 7.68
CA ALA A 45 0.64 10.32 8.07
C ALA A 45 1.72 11.29 8.56
N ASP A 46 2.68 10.82 9.36
CA ASP A 46 3.85 11.62 9.77
C ASP A 46 4.66 12.08 8.56
N TYR A 47 4.88 11.18 7.59
CA TYR A 47 5.58 11.52 6.37
C TYR A 47 4.83 12.56 5.53
N LEU A 48 3.51 12.40 5.35
CA LEU A 48 2.68 13.34 4.61
C LEU A 48 2.69 14.72 5.28
N THR A 49 2.51 14.79 6.59
CA THR A 49 2.46 16.09 7.31
C THR A 49 3.76 16.87 7.23
N LYS A 50 4.90 16.19 7.07
CA LYS A 50 6.21 16.82 6.94
C LYS A 50 6.57 17.24 5.51
N ASN A 51 6.08 16.51 4.49
CA ASN A 51 6.62 16.60 3.15
C ASN A 51 5.63 17.03 2.07
N LEU A 52 4.31 16.85 2.31
CA LEU A 52 3.28 17.22 1.34
C LEU A 52 2.98 18.72 1.39
N ASN A 53 2.82 19.32 0.22
CA ASN A 53 2.34 20.69 0.04
C ASN A 53 1.37 20.77 -1.15
N ASP A 54 0.85 21.96 -1.42
CA ASP A 54 -0.15 22.24 -2.46
C ASP A 54 0.38 22.07 -3.90
N LYS A 55 1.70 22.05 -4.10
CA LYS A 55 2.35 21.95 -5.41
C LYS A 55 2.76 20.54 -5.80
N LYS A 56 2.70 19.60 -4.89
CA LYS A 56 3.12 18.21 -5.12
C LYS A 56 1.96 17.31 -5.51
N HIS A 57 2.15 16.51 -6.54
CA HIS A 57 1.33 15.32 -6.77
C HIS A 57 1.76 14.24 -5.78
N LEU A 58 0.81 13.45 -5.30
CA LEU A 58 1.05 12.39 -4.34
C LEU A 58 0.88 11.02 -4.99
N ILE A 59 1.86 10.15 -4.80
CA ILE A 59 1.75 8.72 -5.10
C ILE A 59 1.98 7.96 -3.81
N LEU A 60 1.03 7.12 -3.45
CA LEU A 60 1.10 6.22 -2.31
C LEU A 60 1.26 4.78 -2.79
N ASP A 61 2.25 4.07 -2.28
CA ASP A 61 2.51 2.67 -2.60
C ASP A 61 2.52 1.81 -1.32
N GLY A 62 1.81 0.67 -1.39
CA GLY A 62 1.72 -0.29 -0.30
C GLY A 62 0.81 0.15 0.87
N THR A 63 -0.02 1.18 0.68
CA THR A 63 -1.02 1.66 1.63
C THR A 63 -2.24 2.23 0.89
N PRO A 64 -3.47 2.13 1.41
CA PRO A 64 -3.86 1.39 2.61
C PRO A 64 -3.90 -0.12 2.37
N ARG A 65 -3.78 -0.91 3.45
CA ARG A 65 -3.91 -2.38 3.40
C ARG A 65 -5.12 -2.89 4.19
N LYS A 66 -5.75 -2.02 4.95
CA LYS A 66 -6.94 -2.32 5.77
C LYS A 66 -8.00 -1.27 5.57
N LEU A 67 -9.26 -1.65 5.78
CA LEU A 67 -10.40 -0.74 5.63
C LEU A 67 -10.29 0.51 6.52
N ASN A 68 -9.87 0.35 7.77
CA ASN A 68 -9.69 1.49 8.67
C ASN A 68 -8.58 2.46 8.22
N GLU A 69 -7.51 1.95 7.59
CA GLU A 69 -6.48 2.79 6.95
C GLU A 69 -7.08 3.57 5.77
N ALA A 70 -7.92 2.91 4.96
CA ALA A 70 -8.61 3.55 3.84
C ALA A 70 -9.50 4.71 4.30
N HIS A 71 -10.26 4.54 5.37
CA HIS A 71 -11.09 5.62 5.94
C HIS A 71 -10.25 6.80 6.46
N VAL A 72 -9.12 6.53 7.12
CA VAL A 72 -8.24 7.61 7.59
C VAL A 72 -7.60 8.35 6.41
N LEU A 73 -7.21 7.62 5.38
CA LEU A 73 -6.63 8.20 4.17
C LEU A 73 -7.65 9.04 3.38
N ASP A 74 -8.91 8.62 3.32
CA ASP A 74 -10.02 9.41 2.76
C ASP A 74 -10.16 10.76 3.48
N GLY A 75 -10.11 10.75 4.83
CA GLY A 75 -10.08 11.98 5.63
C GLY A 75 -8.85 12.85 5.34
N ALA A 76 -7.69 12.24 5.12
CA ALA A 76 -6.47 12.96 4.76
C ALA A 76 -6.59 13.62 3.37
N PHE A 77 -7.14 12.94 2.36
CA PHE A 77 -7.39 13.54 1.04
C PHE A 77 -8.33 14.74 1.14
N SER A 78 -9.39 14.63 1.94
CA SER A 78 -10.30 15.76 2.20
C SER A 78 -9.60 16.93 2.87
N PHE A 79 -8.78 16.68 3.89
CA PHE A 79 -7.99 17.70 4.60
C PHE A 79 -7.02 18.43 3.65
N TYR A 80 -6.30 17.69 2.82
CA TYR A 80 -5.37 18.26 1.83
C TYR A 80 -6.07 18.75 0.55
N LYS A 81 -7.41 18.74 0.49
CA LYS A 81 -8.21 19.17 -0.66
C LYS A 81 -7.80 18.46 -1.96
N ARG A 82 -7.53 17.15 -1.86
CA ARG A 82 -7.20 16.32 -3.01
C ARG A 82 -8.48 15.80 -3.65
N SER A 83 -8.72 16.21 -4.88
CA SER A 83 -9.77 15.70 -5.75
C SER A 83 -9.15 14.85 -6.86
N ASN A 84 -9.98 14.12 -7.60
CA ASN A 84 -9.53 13.23 -8.69
C ASN A 84 -8.48 12.20 -8.24
N VAL A 85 -8.76 11.55 -7.11
CA VAL A 85 -7.89 10.50 -6.61
C VAL A 85 -8.06 9.26 -7.47
N ASN A 86 -6.96 8.80 -8.06
CA ASN A 86 -6.90 7.60 -8.85
C ASN A 86 -6.41 6.43 -7.99
N VAL A 87 -7.16 5.35 -7.98
CA VAL A 87 -6.82 4.10 -7.29
C VAL A 87 -6.47 3.07 -8.33
N ILE A 88 -5.24 2.60 -8.31
CA ILE A 88 -4.73 1.61 -9.25
C ILE A 88 -4.59 0.29 -8.49
N TYR A 89 -5.43 -0.67 -8.84
CA TYR A 89 -5.35 -2.03 -8.33
C TYR A 89 -4.68 -2.92 -9.37
N ILE A 90 -3.46 -3.38 -9.07
CA ILE A 90 -2.75 -4.33 -9.93
C ILE A 90 -3.17 -5.74 -9.51
N ASN A 91 -4.07 -6.31 -10.29
CA ASN A 91 -4.73 -7.58 -10.02
C ASN A 91 -3.93 -8.74 -10.60
N VAL A 92 -3.65 -9.74 -9.76
CA VAL A 92 -2.92 -10.97 -10.14
C VAL A 92 -3.52 -12.16 -9.41
N SER A 93 -3.36 -13.36 -9.98
CA SER A 93 -3.73 -14.60 -9.30
C SER A 93 -2.79 -14.91 -8.13
N GLU A 94 -3.26 -15.72 -7.20
CA GLU A 94 -2.48 -16.21 -6.06
C GLU A 94 -1.23 -16.97 -6.53
N ASP A 95 -1.36 -17.80 -7.57
CA ASP A 95 -0.24 -18.55 -8.15
C ASP A 95 0.84 -17.62 -8.72
N TRP A 96 0.42 -16.60 -9.45
CA TRP A 96 1.35 -15.61 -10.00
C TRP A 96 2.05 -14.82 -8.89
N ALA A 97 1.31 -14.37 -7.89
CA ALA A 97 1.85 -13.64 -6.74
C ALA A 97 2.85 -14.50 -5.96
N THR A 98 2.52 -15.77 -5.73
CA THR A 98 3.39 -16.74 -5.04
C THR A 98 4.71 -16.91 -5.77
N ASN A 99 4.68 -17.16 -7.08
CA ASN A 99 5.89 -17.32 -7.89
C ASN A 99 6.74 -16.05 -7.87
N ARG A 100 6.12 -14.88 -8.04
CA ARG A 100 6.81 -13.59 -8.03
C ARG A 100 7.47 -13.27 -6.70
N LEU A 101 6.83 -13.63 -5.57
CA LEU A 101 7.39 -13.45 -4.24
C LEU A 101 8.58 -14.38 -4.00
N LYS A 102 8.52 -15.64 -4.45
CA LYS A 102 9.65 -16.58 -4.40
C LYS A 102 10.86 -16.08 -5.20
N ASP A 103 10.62 -15.57 -6.40
CA ASP A 103 11.69 -15.04 -7.27
C ASP A 103 12.37 -13.80 -6.66
N ARG A 104 11.66 -13.01 -5.86
CA ARG A 104 12.18 -11.80 -5.22
C ARG A 104 13.22 -12.08 -4.14
N GLN A 105 13.19 -13.24 -3.50
CA GLN A 105 14.17 -13.74 -2.51
C GLN A 105 14.44 -12.80 -1.32
N ARG A 106 13.44 -12.10 -0.80
CA ARG A 106 13.58 -11.38 0.47
C ARG A 106 13.64 -12.37 1.63
N SER A 107 14.26 -12.00 2.73
CA SER A 107 14.43 -12.86 3.93
C SER A 107 13.10 -13.32 4.55
N ASP A 108 12.01 -12.59 4.27
CA ASP A 108 10.66 -12.87 4.75
C ASP A 108 9.79 -13.59 3.68
N ASP A 109 10.34 -13.91 2.51
CA ASP A 109 9.65 -14.63 1.42
C ASP A 109 9.77 -16.17 1.59
N THR A 110 9.49 -16.65 2.79
CA THR A 110 9.32 -18.07 3.07
C THR A 110 7.94 -18.56 2.64
N ASP A 111 7.76 -19.86 2.35
CA ASP A 111 6.45 -20.41 1.97
C ASP A 111 5.35 -20.05 2.99
N ALA A 112 5.67 -20.15 4.29
CA ALA A 112 4.74 -19.76 5.36
C ALA A 112 4.46 -18.25 5.36
N GLY A 113 5.47 -17.41 5.12
CA GLY A 113 5.33 -15.96 5.04
C GLY A 113 4.51 -15.51 3.83
N ILE A 114 4.71 -16.17 2.67
CA ILE A 114 3.94 -15.91 1.45
C ILE A 114 2.48 -16.27 1.67
N LYS A 115 2.20 -17.50 2.14
CA LYS A 115 0.83 -17.94 2.43
C LYS A 115 0.12 -16.96 3.35
N LYS A 116 0.76 -16.54 4.43
CA LYS A 116 0.19 -15.61 5.41
C LYS A 116 -0.15 -14.26 4.79
N ARG A 117 0.67 -13.75 3.85
CA ARG A 117 0.36 -12.49 3.11
C ARG A 117 -0.83 -12.64 2.20
N LEU A 118 -1.00 -13.78 1.55
CA LEU A 118 -2.16 -14.06 0.72
C LEU A 118 -3.42 -14.17 1.57
N ASP A 119 -3.37 -14.89 2.69
CA ASP A 119 -4.46 -14.95 3.67
C ASP A 119 -4.88 -13.54 4.16
N TRP A 120 -3.92 -12.63 4.39
CA TRP A 120 -4.25 -11.25 4.78
C TRP A 120 -4.83 -10.43 3.65
N PHE A 121 -4.39 -10.65 2.44
CA PHE A 121 -4.97 -9.99 1.28
C PHE A 121 -6.47 -10.30 1.22
N ASP A 122 -6.84 -11.55 1.35
CA ASP A 122 -8.24 -12.01 1.27
C ASP A 122 -9.09 -11.54 2.46
N THR A 123 -8.51 -11.43 3.65
CA THR A 123 -9.27 -11.12 4.87
C THR A 123 -9.28 -9.63 5.23
N GLU A 124 -8.27 -8.87 4.84
CA GLU A 124 -8.09 -7.48 5.27
C GLU A 124 -8.03 -6.51 4.08
N THR A 125 -7.28 -6.87 3.03
CA THR A 125 -7.00 -5.91 1.94
C THR A 125 -8.16 -5.81 0.96
N ILE A 126 -8.88 -6.88 0.74
CA ILE A 126 -10.09 -6.90 -0.10
C ILE A 126 -11.12 -5.85 0.37
N GLU A 127 -11.32 -5.70 1.67
CA GLU A 127 -12.26 -4.71 2.21
C GLU A 127 -11.85 -3.26 1.86
N ALA A 128 -10.54 -2.97 1.88
CA ALA A 128 -10.02 -1.67 1.47
C ALA A 128 -10.17 -1.43 -0.04
N ILE A 129 -9.97 -2.47 -0.86
CA ILE A 129 -10.17 -2.43 -2.31
C ILE A 129 -11.66 -2.15 -2.60
N ASP A 130 -12.57 -2.88 -1.97
CA ASP A 130 -14.01 -2.73 -2.15
C ASP A 130 -14.51 -1.35 -1.71
N PHE A 131 -13.94 -0.77 -0.66
CA PHE A 131 -14.21 0.59 -0.25
C PHE A 131 -13.97 1.59 -1.39
N TYR A 132 -12.81 1.51 -2.05
CA TYR A 132 -12.49 2.42 -3.16
C TYR A 132 -13.27 2.10 -4.44
N LYS A 133 -13.45 0.82 -4.75
CA LYS A 133 -14.18 0.36 -5.94
C LYS A 133 -15.64 0.80 -5.93
N ASN A 134 -16.27 0.81 -4.76
CA ASN A 134 -17.67 1.16 -4.59
C ASN A 134 -17.92 2.62 -4.24
N ASN A 135 -16.87 3.45 -4.13
CA ASN A 135 -16.97 4.86 -3.77
C ASN A 135 -16.74 5.75 -5.00
N SER A 136 -17.82 6.43 -5.45
CA SER A 136 -17.81 7.30 -6.64
C SER A 136 -16.89 8.52 -6.55
N ASN A 137 -16.31 8.81 -5.39
CA ASN A 137 -15.33 9.89 -5.23
C ASN A 137 -13.94 9.51 -5.76
N TYR A 138 -13.74 8.24 -6.14
CA TYR A 138 -12.47 7.70 -6.62
C TYR A 138 -12.59 7.19 -8.06
N ASN A 139 -11.54 7.40 -8.84
CA ASN A 139 -11.38 6.73 -10.12
C ASN A 139 -10.65 5.40 -9.86
N PHE A 140 -11.39 4.29 -9.91
CA PHE A 140 -10.83 2.96 -9.64
C PHE A 140 -10.47 2.25 -10.94
N PHE A 141 -9.23 1.81 -11.05
CA PHE A 141 -8.70 1.08 -12.21
C PHE A 141 -8.21 -0.30 -11.80
N ASP A 142 -8.86 -1.34 -12.31
CA ASP A 142 -8.44 -2.74 -12.18
C ASP A 142 -7.52 -3.08 -13.35
N ILE A 143 -6.24 -3.28 -13.04
CA ILE A 143 -5.17 -3.49 -14.03
C ILE A 143 -4.70 -4.94 -13.95
N ASN A 144 -4.71 -5.65 -15.06
CA ASN A 144 -4.13 -6.99 -15.11
C ASN A 144 -2.60 -6.91 -14.89
N GLY A 145 -2.13 -7.46 -13.77
CA GLY A 145 -0.71 -7.48 -13.41
C GLY A 145 0.06 -8.68 -13.98
N GLU A 146 -0.62 -9.65 -14.59
CA GLU A 146 0.01 -10.84 -15.18
C GLU A 146 0.52 -10.58 -16.61
N GLN A 147 1.24 -9.48 -16.75
CA GLN A 147 1.81 -9.00 -18.02
C GLN A 147 3.25 -8.55 -17.77
N SER A 148 3.94 -8.14 -18.82
CA SER A 148 5.24 -7.49 -18.67
C SER A 148 5.10 -6.14 -17.94
N ILE A 149 6.16 -5.69 -17.29
CA ILE A 149 6.18 -4.39 -16.59
C ILE A 149 5.81 -3.26 -17.54
N GLU A 150 6.26 -3.31 -18.79
CA GLU A 150 5.95 -2.30 -19.79
C GLU A 150 4.47 -2.29 -20.17
N GLU A 151 3.84 -3.44 -20.34
CA GLU A 151 2.41 -3.55 -20.65
C GLU A 151 1.55 -3.03 -19.50
N VAL A 152 1.87 -3.40 -18.25
CA VAL A 152 1.20 -2.87 -17.05
C VAL A 152 1.34 -1.35 -16.99
N HIS A 153 2.55 -0.82 -17.18
CA HIS A 153 2.81 0.62 -17.19
C HIS A 153 1.99 1.34 -18.25
N ASN A 154 2.00 0.84 -19.48
CA ASN A 154 1.24 1.44 -20.58
C ASN A 154 -0.26 1.44 -20.31
N GLN A 155 -0.80 0.36 -19.72
CA GLN A 155 -2.20 0.27 -19.35
C GLN A 155 -2.57 1.29 -18.26
N ILE A 156 -1.69 1.49 -17.27
CA ILE A 156 -1.88 2.51 -16.22
C ILE A 156 -1.91 3.91 -16.85
N VAL A 157 -0.92 4.27 -17.66
CA VAL A 157 -0.83 5.58 -18.30
C VAL A 157 -2.07 5.86 -19.17
N GLN A 158 -2.48 4.90 -20.01
CA GLN A 158 -3.69 5.03 -20.84
C GLN A 158 -4.97 5.27 -20.04
N ASN A 159 -5.07 4.73 -18.82
CA ASN A 159 -6.23 4.95 -17.96
C ASN A 159 -6.17 6.32 -17.25
N LEU A 160 -4.99 6.82 -16.93
CA LEU A 160 -4.81 8.13 -16.29
C LEU A 160 -4.97 9.31 -17.26
N GLU A 161 -4.86 9.09 -18.57
CA GLU A 161 -5.00 10.11 -19.62
C GLU A 161 -6.46 10.29 -20.10
N LYS A 162 -7.39 9.45 -19.65
CA LYS A 162 -8.83 9.54 -19.96
C LYS A 162 -9.54 10.56 -19.09
#